data_831c5c20a60fda9a5d6d96d2e7bbc069
#
_entry.id   831c5c20a60fda9a5d6d96d2e7bbc069
#
_cell.length_a   1.000
_cell.length_b   1.000
_cell.length_c   1.000
_cell.angle_alpha   90.00
_cell.angle_beta   90.00
_cell.angle_gamma   90.00
#
_symmetry.space_group_name_H-M   'P 1'
#
loop_
_entity.id
_entity.type
_entity.pdbx_description
1 polymer ?
#
loop_
_entity_poly.entity_id
_entity_poly.type
_entity_poly.pdbx_seq_one_letter_code
_entity_poly.pdbx_strand_id
1 'polypeptide(L)'
;YTGDAADIAEAGFGYKPAASAQTGYTMVEITPDDSSLSARLEELTPETAYEFYAYLVIDGKNYTSERVVFTTLKEGEQPGAPQFETPSSSGVSPTGATLACVYEYEGDGDVAEAGFGYKAGAQEEYTEVKAASTASPLTYELNGLEPETKYDFYAYVVIGDERYTSAVAQFTTLKAGENPEPEFGPVAATDVTASSATLTGSFTYEGEETVGIEVGFAYKASGETDYATKTVTASSGDKSAAITGLSAATTYTFHLYASIGGKQYRSQEGTFTTESGTVPPPENVYRTGWAELPVEVQNSDYYYAYHICPDFSVNGHRARNISICYSAEHHCPVWVSGPVHSCYKGSNGNRNYGPDPVIPSSIQPKNKTVEGSYNKGHMIGNNERSKTSGMNKQVSYYTNMAPQHSSTFNTSGGAWNNLEDQIDGYWCRDTLYTVVGCYFETWTDSYGNTAQPKRTGFGGVQASVPTMFYTLLLRTKKGNTEKSVMECSREELQCVAFVMSHAMQKEHEPERRDMRSVAEIERLTGFTFFANVPNAPKDTYNASDWGL
;
A
#
# COMPACT_ATOMS: atom_id res chain seq x y z
N TYR A 1 21.88 38.28 -30.37
CA TYR A 1 21.82 38.87 -31.70
C TYR A 1 22.60 38.03 -32.70
N THR A 2 22.04 37.78 -33.83
CA THR A 2 22.64 36.91 -34.90
C THR A 2 23.17 37.71 -36.09
N GLY A 3 23.22 39.04 -35.99
CA GLY A 3 23.75 39.95 -37.01
C GLY A 3 25.24 40.26 -36.82
N ASP A 4 25.80 41.13 -37.73
CA ASP A 4 27.19 41.57 -37.64
C ASP A 4 27.35 42.57 -36.47
N ALA A 5 28.40 42.44 -35.66
CA ALA A 5 28.70 43.39 -34.57
C ALA A 5 28.92 44.82 -35.05
N ALA A 6 29.35 44.99 -36.31
CA ALA A 6 29.50 46.31 -36.94
C ALA A 6 28.17 47.08 -37.13
N ASP A 7 27.03 46.43 -37.07
CA ASP A 7 25.70 47.04 -37.15
C ASP A 7 25.22 47.63 -35.80
N ILE A 8 25.92 47.35 -34.72
CA ILE A 8 25.58 47.83 -33.38
C ILE A 8 26.15 49.22 -33.14
N ALA A 9 25.31 50.24 -33.10
CA ALA A 9 25.70 51.61 -32.87
C ALA A 9 26.08 51.89 -31.42
N GLU A 10 25.35 51.31 -30.46
CA GLU A 10 25.59 51.40 -29.03
C GLU A 10 25.22 50.10 -28.33
N ALA A 11 25.96 49.71 -27.31
CA ALA A 11 25.68 48.57 -26.46
C ALA A 11 25.99 48.89 -24.98
N GLY A 12 25.32 48.23 -24.06
CA GLY A 12 25.63 48.41 -22.64
C GLY A 12 24.58 47.86 -21.71
N PHE A 13 24.63 48.37 -20.46
CA PHE A 13 23.72 48.03 -19.39
C PHE A 13 23.05 49.26 -18.78
N GLY A 14 21.77 49.19 -18.50
CA GLY A 14 21.06 50.12 -17.64
C GLY A 14 20.82 49.49 -16.27
N TYR A 15 21.17 50.16 -15.17
CA TYR A 15 20.95 49.65 -13.82
C TYR A 15 20.42 50.72 -12.87
N LYS A 16 19.72 50.30 -11.80
CA LYS A 16 19.29 51.19 -10.70
C LYS A 16 18.93 50.34 -9.47
N PRO A 17 18.86 50.93 -8.24
CA PRO A 17 18.30 50.25 -7.11
C PRO A 17 16.84 49.81 -7.38
N ALA A 18 16.50 48.56 -7.12
CA ALA A 18 15.19 47.96 -7.44
C ALA A 18 14.02 48.65 -6.69
N ALA A 19 14.27 49.11 -5.46
CA ALA A 19 13.28 49.82 -4.64
C ALA A 19 13.27 51.36 -4.85
N SER A 20 14.05 51.88 -5.82
CA SER A 20 14.18 53.32 -6.04
C SER A 20 12.95 53.90 -6.74
N ALA A 21 12.48 55.06 -6.25
CA ALA A 21 11.49 55.90 -6.93
C ALA A 21 12.04 56.56 -8.21
N GLN A 22 13.31 56.41 -8.53
CA GLN A 22 13.92 56.93 -9.77
C GLN A 22 13.31 56.30 -11.02
N THR A 23 12.89 57.14 -11.96
CA THR A 23 12.33 56.69 -13.25
C THR A 23 13.42 56.36 -14.27
N GLY A 24 14.68 56.83 -14.07
CA GLY A 24 15.80 56.67 -14.95
C GLY A 24 16.80 55.60 -14.47
N TYR A 25 17.42 54.89 -15.42
CA TYR A 25 18.52 53.98 -15.19
C TYR A 25 19.85 54.73 -15.35
N THR A 26 20.85 54.32 -14.56
CA THR A 26 22.24 54.67 -14.83
C THR A 26 22.72 53.81 -15.99
N MET A 27 23.25 54.43 -17.04
CA MET A 27 23.67 53.70 -18.25
C MET A 27 25.18 53.50 -18.21
N VAL A 28 25.61 52.31 -18.54
CA VAL A 28 27.03 51.93 -18.72
C VAL A 28 27.18 51.45 -20.17
N GLU A 29 27.88 52.27 -20.95
CA GLU A 29 28.17 52.01 -22.37
C GLU A 29 29.38 51.08 -22.49
N ILE A 30 29.31 50.12 -23.40
CA ILE A 30 30.34 49.11 -23.63
C ILE A 30 30.61 49.08 -25.13
N THR A 31 31.88 48.94 -25.50
CA THR A 31 32.25 48.62 -26.88
C THR A 31 31.91 47.16 -27.12
N PRO A 32 31.01 46.84 -28.09
CA PRO A 32 30.65 45.46 -28.39
C PRO A 32 31.84 44.68 -28.89
N ASP A 33 32.08 43.49 -28.37
CA ASP A 33 32.92 42.47 -28.98
C ASP A 33 32.05 41.30 -29.47
N ASP A 34 32.60 40.37 -30.21
CA ASP A 34 31.85 39.43 -31.07
C ASP A 34 30.93 38.45 -30.34
N SER A 35 30.87 38.36 -29.01
CA SER A 35 30.15 37.26 -28.35
C SER A 35 29.49 37.57 -27.01
N SER A 36 29.92 38.55 -26.25
CA SER A 36 29.36 38.84 -24.92
C SER A 36 29.50 40.32 -24.52
N LEU A 37 28.53 40.80 -23.71
CA LEU A 37 28.62 42.10 -23.08
C LEU A 37 28.91 41.87 -21.59
N SER A 38 29.95 42.55 -21.06
CA SER A 38 30.25 42.53 -19.65
C SER A 38 30.61 43.94 -19.14
N ALA A 39 30.15 44.30 -17.95
CA ALA A 39 30.51 45.54 -17.29
C ALA A 39 30.71 45.32 -15.82
N ARG A 40 31.71 45.99 -15.24
CA ARG A 40 31.88 46.10 -13.80
C ARG A 40 31.17 47.33 -13.30
N LEU A 41 30.28 47.16 -12.32
CA LEU A 41 29.62 48.26 -11.62
C LEU A 41 30.38 48.54 -10.32
N GLU A 42 30.71 49.81 -10.08
CA GLU A 42 31.45 50.26 -8.90
C GLU A 42 30.59 51.26 -8.09
N GLU A 43 30.98 51.50 -6.84
CA GLU A 43 30.32 52.42 -5.92
C GLU A 43 28.83 52.08 -5.63
N LEU A 44 28.48 50.81 -5.66
CA LEU A 44 27.15 50.36 -5.30
C LEU A 44 26.96 50.39 -3.78
N THR A 45 25.74 50.71 -3.34
CA THR A 45 25.38 50.72 -1.90
C THR A 45 25.32 49.26 -1.40
N PRO A 46 25.99 48.92 -0.28
CA PRO A 46 25.89 47.57 0.31
C PRO A 46 24.46 47.16 0.68
N GLU A 47 24.20 45.83 0.78
CA GLU A 47 22.89 45.22 1.12
C GLU A 47 21.72 45.78 0.30
N THR A 48 21.94 46.16 -0.96
CA THR A 48 20.95 46.83 -1.80
C THR A 48 20.63 45.98 -3.03
N ALA A 49 19.36 45.71 -3.24
CA ALA A 49 18.90 45.08 -4.45
C ALA A 49 18.96 46.04 -5.64
N TYR A 50 19.60 45.68 -6.70
CA TYR A 50 19.66 46.39 -7.97
C TYR A 50 18.98 45.62 -9.07
N GLU A 51 18.24 46.29 -9.94
CA GLU A 51 17.75 45.74 -11.20
C GLU A 51 18.58 46.27 -12.36
N PHE A 52 18.86 45.41 -13.32
CA PHE A 52 19.58 45.78 -14.55
C PHE A 52 19.00 45.07 -15.78
N TYR A 53 19.33 45.63 -16.97
CA TYR A 53 19.07 45.02 -18.29
C TYR A 53 20.20 45.39 -19.24
N ALA A 54 20.46 44.50 -20.21
CA ALA A 54 21.35 44.82 -21.34
C ALA A 54 20.59 45.54 -22.44
N TYR A 55 21.24 46.42 -23.16
CA TYR A 55 20.66 47.09 -24.33
C TYR A 55 21.61 47.11 -25.52
N LEU A 56 21.01 47.17 -26.69
CA LEU A 56 21.68 47.35 -27.98
C LEU A 56 20.92 48.43 -28.76
N VAL A 57 21.65 49.30 -29.51
CA VAL A 57 21.09 50.20 -30.51
C VAL A 57 21.55 49.75 -31.88
N ILE A 58 20.61 49.38 -32.71
CA ILE A 58 20.86 48.91 -34.09
C ILE A 58 19.91 49.66 -35.00
N ASP A 59 20.45 50.31 -36.03
CA ASP A 59 19.69 51.14 -36.99
C ASP A 59 18.79 52.17 -36.29
N GLY A 60 19.26 52.78 -35.20
CA GLY A 60 18.53 53.78 -34.42
C GLY A 60 17.36 53.23 -33.60
N LYS A 61 17.23 51.88 -33.44
CA LYS A 61 16.24 51.22 -32.60
C LYS A 61 16.90 50.64 -31.37
N ASN A 62 16.24 50.80 -30.22
CA ASN A 62 16.67 50.21 -28.96
C ASN A 62 16.07 48.83 -28.77
N TYR A 63 16.92 47.86 -28.45
CA TYR A 63 16.57 46.52 -28.01
C TYR A 63 17.05 46.32 -26.58
N THR A 64 16.24 45.70 -25.73
CA THR A 64 16.59 45.45 -24.32
C THR A 64 16.36 43.99 -23.97
N SER A 65 17.20 43.46 -23.08
CA SER A 65 16.95 42.16 -22.44
C SER A 65 15.80 42.24 -21.43
N GLU A 66 15.39 41.08 -20.90
CA GLU A 66 14.62 41.04 -19.67
C GLU A 66 15.42 41.66 -18.51
N ARG A 67 14.71 42.12 -17.47
CA ARG A 67 15.34 42.69 -16.27
C ARG A 67 15.76 41.58 -15.34
N VAL A 68 16.96 41.69 -14.81
CA VAL A 68 17.52 40.78 -13.80
C VAL A 68 17.81 41.57 -12.53
N VAL A 69 17.63 40.97 -11.36
CA VAL A 69 17.90 41.58 -10.05
C VAL A 69 19.08 40.84 -9.40
N PHE A 70 19.99 41.58 -8.80
CA PHE A 70 21.02 41.10 -7.89
C PHE A 70 21.04 41.96 -6.62
N THR A 71 21.61 41.42 -5.53
CA THR A 71 21.77 42.16 -4.27
C THR A 71 23.26 42.25 -3.94
N THR A 72 23.72 43.46 -3.60
CA THR A 72 25.10 43.67 -3.17
C THR A 72 25.34 43.08 -1.79
N LEU A 73 26.55 42.59 -1.55
CA LEU A 73 26.98 42.07 -0.27
C LEU A 73 27.04 43.13 0.81
N LYS A 74 27.16 42.73 2.08
CA LYS A 74 27.39 43.63 3.21
C LYS A 74 28.74 44.33 3.08
N GLU A 75 28.87 45.49 3.72
CA GLU A 75 30.14 46.21 3.79
C GLU A 75 31.19 45.33 4.50
N GLY A 76 32.31 45.06 3.83
CA GLY A 76 33.38 44.16 4.32
C GLY A 76 33.21 42.69 4.01
N GLU A 77 32.13 42.28 3.41
CA GLU A 77 31.92 40.92 2.91
C GLU A 77 32.71 40.69 1.59
N GLN A 78 33.49 39.63 1.51
CA GLN A 78 34.32 39.33 0.33
C GLN A 78 33.49 38.54 -0.70
N PRO A 79 33.53 38.93 -1.99
CA PRO A 79 32.93 38.10 -3.03
C PRO A 79 33.58 36.71 -3.05
N GLY A 80 32.76 35.66 -3.01
CA GLY A 80 33.25 34.30 -2.98
C GLY A 80 33.66 33.78 -1.60
N ALA A 81 33.41 34.52 -0.49
CA ALA A 81 33.53 33.96 0.85
C ALA A 81 32.43 32.93 1.13
N PRO A 82 32.74 31.81 1.82
CA PRO A 82 31.74 30.81 2.17
C PRO A 82 30.70 31.40 3.12
N GLN A 83 29.42 31.08 2.86
CA GLN A 83 28.29 31.46 3.70
C GLN A 83 27.93 30.28 4.59
N PHE A 84 27.88 30.47 5.90
CA PHE A 84 27.55 29.43 6.86
C PHE A 84 26.15 29.63 7.40
N GLU A 85 25.40 28.53 7.48
CA GLU A 85 24.25 28.47 8.37
C GLU A 85 24.68 28.43 9.84
N THR A 86 23.76 28.66 10.77
CA THR A 86 24.03 28.50 12.20
C THR A 86 24.36 27.03 12.49
N PRO A 87 25.54 26.72 13.07
CA PRO A 87 25.87 25.34 13.41
C PRO A 87 24.89 24.73 14.40
N SER A 88 24.66 23.45 14.28
CA SER A 88 23.75 22.67 15.14
C SER A 88 24.47 21.52 15.82
N SER A 89 23.90 21.03 16.92
CA SER A 89 24.33 19.82 17.59
C SER A 89 23.17 18.85 17.74
N SER A 90 23.44 17.56 17.59
CA SER A 90 22.50 16.47 17.80
C SER A 90 23.17 15.35 18.61
N GLY A 91 22.43 14.31 19.00
CA GLY A 91 22.98 13.17 19.73
C GLY A 91 23.70 13.53 21.03
N VAL A 92 23.31 14.61 21.67
CA VAL A 92 23.95 15.04 22.90
C VAL A 92 23.78 13.98 23.98
N SER A 93 24.91 13.44 24.44
CA SER A 93 25.02 12.45 25.50
C SER A 93 25.78 13.04 26.71
N PRO A 94 26.00 12.28 27.80
CA PRO A 94 26.83 12.75 28.89
C PRO A 94 28.29 13.04 28.49
N THR A 95 28.80 12.36 27.46
CA THR A 95 30.23 12.40 27.08
C THR A 95 30.46 12.66 25.59
N GLY A 96 29.43 13.03 24.82
CA GLY A 96 29.54 13.24 23.37
C GLY A 96 28.44 14.08 22.78
N ALA A 97 28.65 14.51 21.53
CA ALA A 97 27.65 15.18 20.68
C ALA A 97 28.09 15.11 19.21
N THR A 98 27.15 15.09 18.29
CA THR A 98 27.41 15.27 16.86
C THR A 98 27.23 16.75 16.49
N LEU A 99 28.27 17.37 15.94
CA LEU A 99 28.21 18.74 15.40
C LEU A 99 27.90 18.71 13.91
N ALA A 100 27.08 19.65 13.43
CA ALA A 100 26.79 19.80 12.01
C ALA A 100 26.74 21.28 11.61
N CYS A 101 27.15 21.58 10.37
CA CYS A 101 27.03 22.91 9.79
C CYS A 101 26.92 22.81 8.27
N VAL A 102 25.93 23.49 7.71
CA VAL A 102 25.80 23.72 6.26
C VAL A 102 26.57 24.97 5.90
N TYR A 103 27.33 24.92 4.82
CA TYR A 103 27.94 26.09 4.20
C TYR A 103 27.77 26.04 2.68
N GLU A 104 27.71 27.21 2.07
CA GLU A 104 27.67 27.40 0.64
C GLU A 104 28.92 28.18 0.19
N TYR A 105 29.57 27.75 -0.88
CA TYR A 105 30.75 28.38 -1.45
C TYR A 105 30.69 28.30 -2.98
N GLU A 106 30.65 29.47 -3.62
CA GLU A 106 30.55 29.62 -5.08
C GLU A 106 31.86 30.14 -5.71
N GLY A 107 32.97 30.20 -4.95
CA GLY A 107 34.25 30.65 -5.45
C GLY A 107 35.02 29.57 -6.21
N ASP A 108 36.07 29.99 -6.94
CA ASP A 108 36.88 29.12 -7.80
C ASP A 108 37.98 28.34 -7.03
N GLY A 109 38.16 28.59 -5.74
CA GLY A 109 39.19 27.98 -4.90
C GLY A 109 38.76 26.64 -4.29
N ASP A 110 39.66 25.68 -4.19
CA ASP A 110 39.40 24.43 -3.49
C ASP A 110 39.32 24.64 -1.96
N VAL A 111 38.37 23.99 -1.31
CA VAL A 111 38.32 23.93 0.16
C VAL A 111 39.35 22.90 0.63
N ALA A 112 40.51 23.41 1.12
CA ALA A 112 41.64 22.60 1.50
C ALA A 112 41.44 21.86 2.85
N GLU A 113 40.68 22.46 3.77
CA GLU A 113 40.39 21.91 5.08
C GLU A 113 39.05 22.41 5.58
N ALA A 114 38.32 21.58 6.34
CA ALA A 114 37.10 21.94 7.05
C ALA A 114 37.04 21.22 8.40
N GLY A 115 36.29 21.79 9.35
CA GLY A 115 36.14 21.19 10.66
C GLY A 115 35.38 22.06 11.66
N PHE A 116 35.60 21.75 12.94
CA PHE A 116 34.94 22.46 14.04
C PHE A 116 35.95 22.88 15.09
N GLY A 117 35.75 24.04 15.71
CA GLY A 117 36.40 24.43 16.94
C GLY A 117 35.40 24.33 18.09
N TYR A 118 35.75 23.70 19.19
CA TYR A 118 34.90 23.59 20.39
C TYR A 118 35.67 23.84 21.67
N LYS A 119 34.96 24.32 22.71
CA LYS A 119 35.54 24.49 24.06
C LYS A 119 34.48 24.38 25.13
N ALA A 120 34.86 23.92 26.33
CA ALA A 120 34.00 24.10 27.51
C ALA A 120 33.86 25.59 27.84
N GLY A 121 32.68 26.05 28.26
CA GLY A 121 32.41 27.46 28.45
C GLY A 121 33.38 28.21 29.40
N ALA A 122 34.07 27.49 30.28
CA ALA A 122 35.07 28.05 31.18
C ALA A 122 36.51 28.13 30.59
N GLN A 123 36.74 27.55 29.39
CA GLN A 123 38.03 27.54 28.73
C GLN A 123 38.23 28.80 27.86
N GLU A 124 39.45 29.28 27.74
CA GLU A 124 39.77 30.43 26.88
C GLU A 124 40.03 30.00 25.43
N GLU A 125 40.62 28.83 25.21
CA GLU A 125 41.03 28.35 23.88
C GLU A 125 40.10 27.27 23.35
N TYR A 126 39.90 27.27 22.03
CA TYR A 126 39.14 26.24 21.31
C TYR A 126 40.05 25.06 20.95
N THR A 127 39.53 23.87 21.13
CA THR A 127 40.12 22.65 20.56
C THR A 127 39.56 22.48 19.16
N GLU A 128 40.44 22.30 18.18
CA GLU A 128 40.03 22.14 16.78
C GLU A 128 40.07 20.67 16.36
N VAL A 129 39.03 20.29 15.56
CA VAL A 129 38.89 18.96 14.99
C VAL A 129 38.57 19.08 13.51
N LYS A 130 39.18 18.20 12.69
CA LYS A 130 38.95 18.20 11.25
C LYS A 130 37.80 17.27 10.90
N ALA A 131 36.90 17.75 10.07
CA ALA A 131 35.88 16.92 9.49
C ALA A 131 36.50 15.88 8.53
N ALA A 132 35.86 14.72 8.41
CA ALA A 132 36.30 13.66 7.50
C ALA A 132 36.15 14.02 6.01
N SER A 133 35.32 15.01 5.70
CA SER A 133 35.05 15.55 4.38
C SER A 133 34.95 17.06 4.44
N THR A 134 35.40 17.74 3.39
CA THR A 134 35.19 19.17 3.20
C THR A 134 33.83 19.49 2.54
N ALA A 135 33.06 18.50 2.10
CA ALA A 135 31.76 18.71 1.48
C ALA A 135 30.69 19.14 2.51
N SER A 136 29.87 20.10 2.14
CA SER A 136 28.70 20.53 2.92
C SER A 136 27.57 19.49 2.81
N PRO A 137 26.86 19.15 3.91
CA PRO A 137 27.06 19.63 5.28
C PRO A 137 28.30 19.03 5.95
N LEU A 138 29.01 19.84 6.72
CA LEU A 138 30.09 19.35 7.60
C LEU A 138 29.47 18.64 8.80
N THR A 139 30.08 17.53 9.21
CA THR A 139 29.70 16.81 10.43
C THR A 139 30.94 16.33 11.19
N TYR A 140 30.84 16.28 12.52
CA TYR A 140 31.87 15.71 13.37
C TYR A 140 31.28 15.17 14.68
N GLU A 141 31.69 13.97 15.07
CA GLU A 141 31.29 13.33 16.31
C GLU A 141 32.33 13.61 17.42
N LEU A 142 31.90 14.36 18.44
CA LEU A 142 32.69 14.63 19.65
C LEU A 142 32.48 13.51 20.67
N ASN A 143 33.58 13.01 21.24
CA ASN A 143 33.58 12.01 22.29
C ASN A 143 34.50 12.45 23.43
N GLY A 144 34.28 11.91 24.64
CA GLY A 144 35.12 12.19 25.82
C GLY A 144 34.89 13.56 26.43
N LEU A 145 33.72 14.13 26.24
CA LEU A 145 33.28 15.37 26.86
C LEU A 145 32.96 15.17 28.35
N GLU A 146 33.03 16.25 29.15
CA GLU A 146 32.60 16.23 30.53
C GLU A 146 31.08 16.32 30.64
N PRO A 147 30.43 15.51 31.49
CA PRO A 147 28.98 15.58 31.71
C PRO A 147 28.54 16.92 32.29
N GLU A 148 27.24 17.28 32.06
CA GLU A 148 26.59 18.47 32.58
C GLU A 148 27.36 19.78 32.30
N THR A 149 28.09 19.80 31.17
CA THR A 149 29.01 20.88 30.79
C THR A 149 28.55 21.59 29.54
N LYS A 150 28.51 22.93 29.59
CA LYS A 150 28.21 23.77 28.45
C LYS A 150 29.42 23.92 27.55
N TYR A 151 29.22 23.68 26.24
CA TYR A 151 30.25 23.84 25.20
C TYR A 151 29.82 24.92 24.21
N ASP A 152 30.81 25.76 23.81
CA ASP A 152 30.74 26.67 22.68
C ASP A 152 31.39 26.00 21.48
N PHE A 153 30.87 26.14 20.27
CA PHE A 153 31.46 25.58 19.06
C PHE A 153 31.16 26.42 17.82
N TYR A 154 32.01 26.30 16.81
CA TYR A 154 31.84 26.90 15.49
C TYR A 154 32.37 25.93 14.42
N ALA A 155 31.87 26.06 13.19
CA ALA A 155 32.43 25.40 12.01
C ALA A 155 33.46 26.31 11.33
N TYR A 156 34.43 25.70 10.65
CA TYR A 156 35.38 26.42 9.82
C TYR A 156 35.65 25.72 8.50
N VAL A 157 36.06 26.52 7.49
CA VAL A 157 36.68 26.04 6.24
C VAL A 157 37.93 26.88 5.94
N VAL A 158 38.91 26.25 5.27
CA VAL A 158 40.13 26.89 4.77
C VAL A 158 40.13 26.85 3.27
N ILE A 159 40.24 28.00 2.65
CA ILE A 159 40.26 28.17 1.18
C ILE A 159 41.51 28.95 0.80
N GLY A 160 42.41 28.31 0.07
CA GLY A 160 43.75 28.85 -0.10
C GLY A 160 44.47 29.00 1.25
N ASP A 161 44.92 30.19 1.60
CA ASP A 161 45.59 30.50 2.87
C ASP A 161 44.63 31.19 3.88
N GLU A 162 43.37 31.38 3.52
CA GLU A 162 42.37 32.07 4.33
C GLU A 162 41.44 31.12 5.05
N ARG A 163 41.15 31.46 6.33
CA ARG A 163 40.26 30.70 7.19
C ARG A 163 38.96 31.49 7.44
N TYR A 164 37.85 30.83 7.17
CA TYR A 164 36.50 31.35 7.39
C TYR A 164 35.82 30.55 8.50
N THR A 165 35.05 31.22 9.35
CA THR A 165 34.33 30.60 10.47
C THR A 165 32.86 30.98 10.50
N SER A 166 32.04 30.07 10.98
CA SER A 166 30.64 30.34 11.27
C SER A 166 30.45 31.21 12.52
N ALA A 167 29.22 31.57 12.81
CA ALA A 167 28.81 32.02 14.13
C ALA A 167 29.05 30.92 15.17
N VAL A 168 29.23 31.31 16.46
CA VAL A 168 29.38 30.37 17.57
C VAL A 168 27.97 29.88 17.99
N ALA A 169 27.82 28.57 18.08
CA ALA A 169 26.67 27.89 18.65
C ALA A 169 27.03 27.23 20.00
N GLN A 170 26.05 26.71 20.71
CA GLN A 170 26.23 26.16 22.04
C GLN A 170 25.39 24.90 22.24
N PHE A 171 25.91 23.95 23.02
CA PHE A 171 25.13 22.82 23.57
C PHE A 171 25.59 22.54 25.02
N THR A 172 24.79 21.73 25.72
CA THR A 172 25.15 21.28 27.07
C THR A 172 25.02 19.76 27.11
N THR A 173 26.08 19.07 27.51
CA THR A 173 26.09 17.61 27.70
C THR A 173 25.09 17.19 28.78
N LEU A 174 24.53 15.99 28.64
CA LEU A 174 23.62 15.43 29.63
C LEU A 174 24.36 15.10 30.94
N LYS A 175 23.58 14.88 32.02
CA LYS A 175 24.13 14.38 33.29
C LYS A 175 24.67 12.94 33.13
N ALA A 176 25.66 12.58 33.93
CA ALA A 176 26.12 11.21 33.96
C ALA A 176 24.97 10.22 34.25
N GLY A 177 24.80 9.24 33.36
CA GLY A 177 23.73 8.25 33.41
C GLY A 177 22.38 8.71 32.84
N GLU A 178 22.27 9.91 32.29
CA GLU A 178 21.12 10.39 31.55
C GLU A 178 21.23 9.96 30.08
N ASN A 179 20.14 9.50 29.48
CA ASN A 179 20.11 9.10 28.07
C ASN A 179 19.54 10.21 27.19
N PRO A 180 20.02 10.39 25.95
CA PRO A 180 19.42 11.32 25.02
C PRO A 180 17.94 10.98 24.75
N GLU A 181 17.17 11.97 24.39
CA GLU A 181 15.79 11.73 23.97
C GLU A 181 15.75 11.25 22.51
N PRO A 182 14.91 10.27 22.20
CA PRO A 182 14.74 9.82 20.81
C PRO A 182 13.95 10.84 20.02
N GLU A 183 14.21 10.88 18.72
CA GLU A 183 13.41 11.63 17.76
C GLU A 183 12.45 10.72 17.00
N PHE A 184 11.25 11.22 16.74
CA PHE A 184 10.22 10.53 15.99
C PHE A 184 9.80 11.38 14.79
N GLY A 185 9.82 10.77 13.62
CA GLY A 185 9.20 11.36 12.44
C GLY A 185 7.68 11.19 12.42
N PRO A 186 7.04 11.73 11.38
CA PRO A 186 5.59 11.60 11.20
C PRO A 186 5.17 10.13 11.15
N VAL A 187 4.00 9.82 11.73
CA VAL A 187 3.39 8.49 11.64
C VAL A 187 2.26 8.50 10.63
N ALA A 188 2.11 7.41 9.89
CA ALA A 188 1.03 7.22 8.91
C ALA A 188 0.50 5.79 8.95
N ALA A 189 -0.73 5.60 8.45
CA ALA A 189 -1.31 4.29 8.23
C ALA A 189 -1.56 4.11 6.73
N THR A 190 -1.10 2.98 6.18
CA THR A 190 -1.28 2.58 4.78
C THR A 190 -1.95 1.20 4.71
N ASP A 191 -2.33 0.77 3.50
CA ASP A 191 -2.97 -0.53 3.27
C ASP A 191 -4.12 -0.81 4.25
N VAL A 192 -4.89 0.25 4.57
CA VAL A 192 -6.01 0.16 5.49
C VAL A 192 -7.12 -0.64 4.84
N THR A 193 -7.54 -1.69 5.52
CA THR A 193 -8.68 -2.54 5.13
C THR A 193 -9.76 -2.50 6.21
N ALA A 194 -10.78 -3.32 6.08
CA ALA A 194 -11.80 -3.45 7.13
C ALA A 194 -11.28 -4.06 8.44
N SER A 195 -10.17 -4.83 8.40
CA SER A 195 -9.66 -5.57 9.57
C SER A 195 -8.16 -5.46 9.78
N SER A 196 -7.45 -4.68 8.96
CA SER A 196 -6.00 -4.51 9.05
C SER A 196 -5.54 -3.13 8.62
N ALA A 197 -4.32 -2.76 9.01
CA ALA A 197 -3.61 -1.59 8.50
C ALA A 197 -2.09 -1.83 8.63
N THR A 198 -1.30 -1.13 7.83
CA THR A 198 0.14 -1.03 8.00
C THR A 198 0.47 0.31 8.62
N LEU A 199 1.02 0.32 9.84
CA LEU A 199 1.46 1.54 10.52
C LEU A 199 2.91 1.81 10.14
N THR A 200 3.23 3.06 9.83
CA THR A 200 4.57 3.50 9.45
C THR A 200 4.99 4.74 10.24
N GLY A 201 6.29 4.95 10.39
CA GLY A 201 6.88 6.08 11.07
C GLY A 201 8.39 5.95 11.06
N SER A 202 9.12 6.93 11.59
CA SER A 202 10.56 6.81 11.78
C SER A 202 10.96 7.08 13.22
N PHE A 203 12.05 6.46 13.64
CA PHE A 203 12.62 6.55 14.96
C PHE A 203 14.13 6.72 14.83
N THR A 204 14.68 7.70 15.52
CA THR A 204 16.13 7.93 15.61
C THR A 204 16.53 8.04 17.07
N TYR A 205 17.57 7.32 17.44
CA TYR A 205 18.16 7.37 18.76
C TYR A 205 19.69 7.32 18.65
N GLU A 206 20.35 8.32 19.19
CA GLU A 206 21.81 8.50 19.11
C GLU A 206 22.52 8.18 20.44
N GLY A 207 21.83 7.49 21.37
CA GLY A 207 22.43 7.03 22.61
C GLY A 207 23.08 5.65 22.50
N GLU A 208 23.73 5.19 23.58
CA GLU A 208 24.41 3.90 23.62
C GLU A 208 23.45 2.72 23.44
N GLU A 209 23.78 1.78 22.55
CA GLU A 209 22.99 0.55 22.28
C GLU A 209 22.88 -0.40 23.49
N THR A 210 23.72 -0.22 24.53
CA THR A 210 23.71 -1.04 25.75
C THR A 210 22.52 -0.77 26.66
N VAL A 211 21.76 0.28 26.43
CA VAL A 211 20.54 0.60 27.17
C VAL A 211 19.41 -0.20 26.55
N GLY A 212 18.67 -0.96 27.37
CA GLY A 212 17.52 -1.73 26.89
C GLY A 212 16.53 -0.82 26.15
N ILE A 213 16.44 -1.01 24.84
CA ILE A 213 15.57 -0.23 23.95
C ILE A 213 14.47 -1.15 23.43
N GLU A 214 13.23 -0.73 23.60
CA GLU A 214 12.06 -1.35 22.97
C GLU A 214 11.35 -0.29 22.12
N VAL A 215 11.05 -0.61 20.87
CA VAL A 215 10.32 0.26 19.93
C VAL A 215 9.10 -0.46 19.40
N GLY A 216 7.99 0.25 19.23
CA GLY A 216 6.78 -0.35 18.69
C GLY A 216 5.69 0.68 18.41
N PHE A 217 4.63 0.21 17.75
CA PHE A 217 3.41 0.98 17.59
C PHE A 217 2.41 0.62 18.68
N ALA A 218 1.78 1.63 19.25
CA ALA A 218 0.65 1.51 20.15
C ALA A 218 -0.60 2.03 19.46
N TYR A 219 -1.70 1.29 19.48
CA TYR A 219 -2.94 1.65 18.78
C TYR A 219 -4.17 1.24 19.57
N LYS A 220 -5.26 1.99 19.45
CA LYS A 220 -6.55 1.70 20.08
C LYS A 220 -7.71 2.20 19.25
N ALA A 221 -8.87 1.54 19.37
CA ALA A 221 -10.11 2.04 18.79
C ALA A 221 -10.61 3.30 19.51
N SER A 222 -11.33 4.15 18.79
CA SER A 222 -11.99 5.32 19.37
C SER A 222 -12.97 4.90 20.47
N GLY A 223 -12.80 5.47 21.66
CA GLY A 223 -13.57 5.15 22.85
C GLY A 223 -12.94 4.11 23.77
N GLU A 224 -11.89 3.41 23.36
CA GLU A 224 -11.09 2.55 24.24
C GLU A 224 -10.09 3.36 25.07
N THR A 225 -9.76 2.85 26.27
CA THR A 225 -8.76 3.45 27.17
C THR A 225 -7.38 2.88 26.95
N ASP A 226 -7.29 1.58 26.67
CA ASP A 226 -6.05 0.82 26.63
C ASP A 226 -5.52 0.69 25.20
N TYR A 227 -4.21 0.82 25.04
CA TYR A 227 -3.52 0.61 23.78
C TYR A 227 -3.08 -0.84 23.64
N ALA A 228 -3.37 -1.45 22.50
CA ALA A 228 -2.67 -2.64 22.04
C ALA A 228 -1.31 -2.22 21.46
N THR A 229 -0.29 -3.07 21.60
CA THR A 229 1.06 -2.78 21.12
C THR A 229 1.55 -3.78 20.09
N LYS A 230 2.39 -3.31 19.17
CA LYS A 230 3.11 -4.12 18.20
C LYS A 230 4.58 -3.69 18.14
N THR A 231 5.46 -4.50 18.70
CA THR A 231 6.91 -4.23 18.70
C THR A 231 7.51 -4.34 17.30
N VAL A 232 8.55 -3.52 17.05
CA VAL A 232 9.37 -3.51 15.84
C VAL A 232 10.86 -3.53 16.23
N THR A 233 11.76 -3.56 15.24
CA THR A 233 13.21 -3.48 15.50
C THR A 233 13.58 -2.18 16.19
N ALA A 234 14.47 -2.25 17.18
CA ALA A 234 14.91 -1.09 17.98
C ALA A 234 15.96 -0.20 17.30
N SER A 235 16.52 -0.60 16.15
CA SER A 235 17.49 0.21 15.40
C SER A 235 16.88 1.52 14.91
N SER A 236 17.66 2.57 14.75
CA SER A 236 17.22 3.82 14.11
C SER A 236 16.76 3.60 12.66
N GLY A 237 15.93 4.50 12.14
CA GLY A 237 15.40 4.49 10.79
C GLY A 237 13.89 4.23 10.71
N ASP A 238 13.42 3.95 9.49
CA ASP A 238 12.00 3.73 9.22
C ASP A 238 11.45 2.50 9.92
N LYS A 239 10.24 2.63 10.43
CA LYS A 239 9.49 1.59 11.13
C LYS A 239 8.21 1.26 10.37
N SER A 240 7.89 -0.02 10.33
CA SER A 240 6.64 -0.50 9.74
C SER A 240 6.11 -1.69 10.53
N ALA A 241 4.81 -1.71 10.78
CA ALA A 241 4.13 -2.83 11.43
C ALA A 241 2.75 -3.07 10.81
N ALA A 242 2.52 -4.28 10.34
CA ALA A 242 1.18 -4.71 9.97
C ALA A 242 0.41 -5.10 11.24
N ILE A 243 -0.76 -4.50 11.41
CA ILE A 243 -1.73 -4.82 12.48
C ILE A 243 -2.98 -5.44 11.87
N THR A 244 -3.53 -6.43 12.52
CA THR A 244 -4.68 -7.22 12.06
C THR A 244 -5.68 -7.44 13.20
N GLY A 245 -6.87 -7.91 12.87
CA GLY A 245 -7.94 -8.13 13.88
C GLY A 245 -8.64 -6.84 14.31
N LEU A 246 -8.57 -5.81 13.46
CA LEU A 246 -9.25 -4.54 13.69
C LEU A 246 -10.75 -4.67 13.42
N SER A 247 -11.57 -3.87 14.09
CA SER A 247 -12.99 -3.74 13.81
C SER A 247 -13.23 -2.87 12.57
N ALA A 248 -14.16 -3.29 11.71
CA ALA A 248 -14.52 -2.54 10.51
C ALA A 248 -15.21 -1.20 10.84
N ALA A 249 -15.13 -0.23 9.91
CA ALA A 249 -15.71 1.11 10.03
C ALA A 249 -15.37 1.80 11.37
N THR A 250 -14.20 1.52 11.91
CA THR A 250 -13.77 1.97 13.24
C THR A 250 -12.57 2.89 13.10
N THR A 251 -12.63 4.05 13.75
CA THR A 251 -11.48 4.96 13.83
C THR A 251 -10.52 4.50 14.91
N TYR A 252 -9.25 4.41 14.56
CA TYR A 252 -8.15 4.08 15.45
C TYR A 252 -7.23 5.27 15.61
N THR A 253 -6.73 5.46 16.84
CA THR A 253 -5.62 6.37 17.15
C THR A 253 -4.39 5.53 17.42
N PHE A 254 -3.22 5.96 16.92
CA PHE A 254 -1.97 5.25 17.10
C PHE A 254 -0.78 6.21 17.21
N HIS A 255 0.32 5.71 17.79
CA HIS A 255 1.60 6.42 17.83
C HIS A 255 2.75 5.41 17.82
N LEU A 256 3.93 5.86 17.40
CA LEU A 256 5.17 5.13 17.56
C LEU A 256 5.70 5.41 18.97
N TYR A 257 6.11 4.39 19.73
CA TYR A 257 6.68 4.55 21.06
C TYR A 257 8.09 3.98 21.13
N ALA A 258 8.88 4.48 22.07
CA ALA A 258 10.15 3.89 22.47
C ALA A 258 10.25 3.86 24.00
N SER A 259 10.75 2.74 24.55
CA SER A 259 11.15 2.61 25.95
C SER A 259 12.66 2.53 26.00
N ILE A 260 13.32 3.49 26.62
CA ILE A 260 14.78 3.60 26.69
C ILE A 260 15.18 3.73 28.15
N GLY A 261 15.92 2.76 28.67
CA GLY A 261 16.30 2.74 30.09
C GLY A 261 15.11 2.79 31.06
N GLY A 262 13.94 2.30 30.63
CA GLY A 262 12.70 2.31 31.43
C GLY A 262 11.88 3.61 31.32
N LYS A 263 12.36 4.64 30.62
CA LYS A 263 11.60 5.87 30.32
C LYS A 263 10.85 5.70 29.00
N GLN A 264 9.57 6.10 29.00
CA GLN A 264 8.69 6.01 27.82
C GLN A 264 8.69 7.31 27.04
N TYR A 265 8.80 7.19 25.72
CA TYR A 265 8.73 8.26 24.74
C TYR A 265 7.73 7.89 23.65
N ARG A 266 7.12 8.88 23.01
CA ARG A 266 6.16 8.63 21.92
C ARG A 266 6.16 9.76 20.88
N SER A 267 5.83 9.40 19.65
CA SER A 267 5.56 10.36 18.57
C SER A 267 4.27 11.15 18.82
N GLN A 268 3.99 12.08 17.94
CA GLN A 268 2.62 12.60 17.80
C GLN A 268 1.67 11.48 17.39
N GLU A 269 0.39 11.62 17.75
CA GLU A 269 -0.64 10.65 17.41
C GLU A 269 -1.08 10.81 15.95
N GLY A 270 -1.21 9.69 15.25
CA GLY A 270 -1.89 9.58 13.97
C GLY A 270 -3.26 8.92 14.16
N THR A 271 -4.12 9.07 13.17
CA THR A 271 -5.43 8.40 13.14
C THR A 271 -5.67 7.78 11.77
N PHE A 272 -6.40 6.69 11.75
CA PHE A 272 -6.96 6.10 10.52
C PHE A 272 -8.32 5.50 10.84
N THR A 273 -9.14 5.32 9.81
CA THR A 273 -10.42 4.63 9.94
C THR A 273 -10.38 3.40 9.05
N THR A 274 -10.63 2.23 9.66
CA THR A 274 -10.77 1.00 8.89
C THR A 274 -11.93 1.11 7.92
N GLU A 275 -11.78 0.49 6.77
CA GLU A 275 -12.86 0.43 5.80
C GLU A 275 -14.12 -0.20 6.43
N SER A 276 -15.29 0.21 5.98
CA SER A 276 -16.51 -0.54 6.26
C SER A 276 -16.31 -1.94 5.67
N GLY A 277 -16.58 -3.00 6.42
CA GLY A 277 -16.30 -4.40 6.07
C GLY A 277 -16.90 -4.93 4.77
N THR A 278 -17.41 -4.04 3.96
CA THR A 278 -17.68 -4.24 2.55
C THR A 278 -16.61 -3.49 1.78
N VAL A 279 -15.72 -4.20 1.08
CA VAL A 279 -15.09 -3.63 -0.11
C VAL A 279 -16.26 -3.13 -0.96
N PRO A 280 -16.44 -1.80 -1.20
CA PRO A 280 -17.41 -1.38 -2.19
C PRO A 280 -16.95 -2.10 -3.46
N PRO A 281 -17.80 -2.95 -4.04
CA PRO A 281 -17.43 -3.56 -5.30
C PRO A 281 -17.12 -2.40 -6.26
N PRO A 282 -16.13 -2.54 -7.13
CA PRO A 282 -15.95 -1.57 -8.21
C PRO A 282 -17.32 -1.38 -8.84
N GLU A 283 -17.75 -0.13 -9.03
CA GLU A 283 -19.05 0.21 -9.62
C GLU A 283 -19.28 -0.68 -10.83
N ASN A 284 -19.97 -1.78 -10.62
CA ASN A 284 -20.17 -2.76 -11.66
C ASN A 284 -21.63 -2.66 -12.06
N VAL A 285 -21.88 -1.85 -13.07
CA VAL A 285 -23.17 -1.62 -13.72
C VAL A 285 -23.89 -2.94 -14.09
N TYR A 286 -23.17 -4.06 -14.09
CA TYR A 286 -23.68 -5.37 -14.51
C TYR A 286 -24.21 -6.27 -13.38
N ARG A 287 -23.99 -5.95 -12.10
CA ARG A 287 -24.34 -6.87 -10.99
C ARG A 287 -25.84 -7.08 -10.75
N THR A 288 -26.64 -6.08 -10.99
CA THR A 288 -28.11 -6.18 -10.82
C THR A 288 -28.78 -7.18 -11.75
N GLY A 289 -28.09 -7.62 -12.79
CA GLY A 289 -28.59 -8.59 -13.76
C GLY A 289 -28.01 -10.00 -13.64
N TRP A 290 -27.24 -10.34 -12.57
CA TRP A 290 -26.60 -11.65 -12.45
C TRP A 290 -27.51 -12.64 -11.71
N ALA A 291 -28.02 -13.63 -12.43
CA ALA A 291 -28.96 -14.60 -11.90
C ALA A 291 -28.39 -15.46 -10.76
N GLU A 292 -27.11 -15.81 -10.85
CA GLU A 292 -26.40 -16.64 -9.89
C GLU A 292 -25.94 -15.91 -8.63
N LEU A 293 -25.96 -14.57 -8.62
CA LEU A 293 -25.34 -13.80 -7.54
C LEU A 293 -26.19 -13.86 -6.25
N PRO A 294 -25.65 -14.39 -5.13
CA PRO A 294 -26.27 -14.30 -3.83
C PRO A 294 -26.30 -12.86 -3.31
N VAL A 295 -27.24 -12.56 -2.42
CA VAL A 295 -27.28 -11.27 -1.72
C VAL A 295 -26.09 -11.21 -0.76
N GLU A 296 -25.36 -10.09 -0.77
CA GLU A 296 -24.30 -9.84 0.21
C GLU A 296 -24.87 -9.75 1.63
N VAL A 297 -24.24 -10.45 2.55
CA VAL A 297 -24.54 -10.37 3.98
C VAL A 297 -23.56 -9.41 4.61
N GLN A 298 -24.03 -8.43 5.37
CA GLN A 298 -23.19 -7.53 6.15
C GLN A 298 -22.56 -8.30 7.32
N ASN A 299 -21.31 -8.71 7.14
CA ASN A 299 -20.51 -9.43 8.11
C ASN A 299 -19.06 -9.02 7.95
N SER A 300 -18.41 -8.59 9.03
CA SER A 300 -17.02 -8.14 9.03
C SER A 300 -16.00 -9.24 8.65
N ASP A 301 -16.41 -10.51 8.72
CA ASP A 301 -15.60 -11.64 8.29
C ASP A 301 -15.62 -11.88 6.77
N TYR A 302 -16.63 -11.35 6.06
CA TYR A 302 -16.87 -11.67 4.65
C TYR A 302 -16.28 -10.65 3.70
N TYR A 303 -15.51 -11.13 2.73
CA TYR A 303 -14.91 -10.38 1.65
C TYR A 303 -15.48 -10.83 0.31
N TYR A 304 -15.95 -9.89 -0.49
CA TYR A 304 -16.59 -10.18 -1.77
C TYR A 304 -15.67 -9.82 -2.94
N ALA A 305 -15.53 -10.72 -3.91
CA ALA A 305 -14.81 -10.48 -5.16
C ALA A 305 -15.69 -10.85 -6.36
N TYR A 306 -15.67 -10.01 -7.39
CA TYR A 306 -16.45 -10.14 -8.61
C TYR A 306 -15.52 -10.12 -9.82
N HIS A 307 -15.27 -11.27 -10.42
CA HIS A 307 -14.34 -11.39 -11.52
C HIS A 307 -15.04 -11.38 -12.87
N ILE A 308 -14.62 -10.42 -13.71
CA ILE A 308 -15.00 -10.33 -15.13
C ILE A 308 -13.86 -10.92 -15.95
N CYS A 309 -14.16 -11.71 -16.97
CA CYS A 309 -13.16 -12.27 -17.86
C CYS A 309 -12.34 -11.16 -18.53
N PRO A 310 -11.02 -11.16 -18.39
CA PRO A 310 -10.20 -10.08 -18.94
C PRO A 310 -10.09 -10.12 -20.46
N ASP A 311 -10.27 -11.30 -21.06
CA ASP A 311 -9.98 -11.63 -22.45
C ASP A 311 -11.11 -12.40 -23.16
N PHE A 312 -12.33 -12.38 -22.62
CA PHE A 312 -13.49 -13.03 -23.21
C PHE A 312 -14.75 -12.17 -23.11
N SER A 313 -15.48 -12.09 -24.22
CA SER A 313 -16.72 -11.33 -24.34
C SER A 313 -17.80 -12.18 -25.02
N VAL A 314 -19.06 -11.93 -24.65
CA VAL A 314 -20.26 -12.50 -25.27
C VAL A 314 -21.15 -11.34 -25.71
N ASN A 315 -21.59 -11.33 -26.96
CA ASN A 315 -22.42 -10.28 -27.55
C ASN A 315 -21.85 -8.85 -27.32
N GLY A 316 -20.52 -8.69 -27.42
CA GLY A 316 -19.85 -7.40 -27.28
C GLY A 316 -19.60 -6.95 -25.84
N HIS A 317 -20.11 -7.66 -24.84
CA HIS A 317 -19.90 -7.39 -23.41
C HIS A 317 -18.88 -8.36 -22.80
N ARG A 318 -18.00 -7.87 -21.93
CA ARG A 318 -17.12 -8.74 -21.18
C ARG A 318 -17.93 -9.72 -20.34
N ALA A 319 -17.63 -11.01 -20.49
CA ALA A 319 -18.32 -12.05 -19.75
C ALA A 319 -17.91 -12.05 -18.28
N ARG A 320 -18.89 -12.23 -17.37
CA ARG A 320 -18.60 -12.49 -15.97
C ARG A 320 -18.01 -13.89 -15.81
N ASN A 321 -17.10 -14.05 -14.88
CA ASN A 321 -16.42 -15.32 -14.64
C ASN A 321 -16.94 -15.99 -13.37
N ILE A 322 -16.48 -15.52 -12.21
CA ILE A 322 -16.89 -16.02 -10.90
C ILE A 322 -17.10 -14.85 -9.92
N SER A 323 -18.02 -15.04 -8.99
CA SER A 323 -18.20 -14.17 -7.82
C SER A 323 -17.91 -14.99 -6.57
N ILE A 324 -17.26 -14.39 -5.58
CA ILE A 324 -16.75 -15.08 -4.39
C ILE A 324 -17.21 -14.33 -3.14
N CYS A 325 -17.67 -15.05 -2.13
CA CYS A 325 -17.69 -14.64 -0.74
C CYS A 325 -16.62 -15.43 0.00
N TYR A 326 -15.62 -14.74 0.56
CA TYR A 326 -14.48 -15.33 1.24
C TYR A 326 -14.47 -14.94 2.71
N SER A 327 -14.28 -15.91 3.61
CA SER A 327 -14.20 -15.69 5.05
C SER A 327 -12.75 -15.51 5.51
N ALA A 328 -12.49 -14.42 6.23
CA ALA A 328 -11.19 -14.18 6.86
C ALA A 328 -10.97 -15.14 8.05
N GLU A 329 -12.00 -15.47 8.81
CA GLU A 329 -11.92 -16.44 9.91
C GLU A 329 -11.62 -17.85 9.41
N HIS A 330 -12.35 -18.30 8.38
CA HIS A 330 -12.19 -19.65 7.84
C HIS A 330 -11.01 -19.78 6.89
N HIS A 331 -10.44 -18.68 6.37
CA HIS A 331 -9.46 -18.69 5.29
C HIS A 331 -9.90 -19.58 4.11
N CYS A 332 -11.17 -19.49 3.76
CA CYS A 332 -11.86 -20.39 2.84
C CYS A 332 -13.03 -19.65 2.17
N PRO A 333 -13.39 -19.98 0.90
CA PRO A 333 -14.62 -19.44 0.32
C PRO A 333 -15.84 -19.96 1.10
N VAL A 334 -16.78 -19.06 1.37
CA VAL A 334 -18.10 -19.40 1.91
C VAL A 334 -19.00 -19.86 0.77
N TRP A 335 -18.95 -19.13 -0.35
CA TRP A 335 -19.54 -19.54 -1.60
C TRP A 335 -18.79 -18.95 -2.80
N VAL A 336 -18.89 -19.62 -3.95
CA VAL A 336 -18.44 -19.14 -5.25
C VAL A 336 -19.58 -19.36 -6.25
N SER A 337 -19.92 -18.36 -7.04
CA SER A 337 -21.00 -18.42 -8.01
C SER A 337 -20.57 -18.05 -9.41
N GLY A 338 -21.27 -18.54 -10.41
CA GLY A 338 -21.01 -18.18 -11.81
C GLY A 338 -21.96 -18.85 -12.79
N PRO A 339 -22.05 -18.31 -14.02
CA PRO A 339 -22.79 -18.95 -15.09
C PRO A 339 -22.03 -20.17 -15.63
N VAL A 340 -22.72 -21.24 -15.98
CA VAL A 340 -22.15 -22.43 -16.62
C VAL A 340 -22.77 -22.57 -18.03
N HIS A 341 -21.90 -22.51 -19.04
CA HIS A 341 -22.33 -22.59 -20.43
C HIS A 341 -21.16 -23.05 -21.32
N SER A 342 -21.45 -23.74 -22.41
CA SER A 342 -20.45 -24.30 -23.32
C SER A 342 -19.46 -23.25 -23.89
N CYS A 343 -19.87 -21.97 -24.00
CA CYS A 343 -18.98 -20.91 -24.49
C CYS A 343 -17.77 -20.65 -23.59
N TYR A 344 -17.80 -21.03 -22.31
CA TYR A 344 -16.67 -20.91 -21.37
C TYR A 344 -15.67 -22.06 -21.49
N LYS A 345 -16.02 -23.16 -22.15
CA LYS A 345 -15.13 -24.33 -22.34
C LYS A 345 -14.16 -24.11 -23.52
N GLY A 346 -12.96 -24.64 -23.38
CA GLY A 346 -11.88 -24.58 -24.38
C GLY A 346 -10.71 -25.45 -23.98
N SER A 347 -9.50 -25.10 -24.41
CA SER A 347 -8.27 -25.88 -24.20
C SER A 347 -7.22 -25.18 -23.31
N ASN A 348 -7.57 -24.06 -22.67
CA ASN A 348 -6.60 -23.25 -21.89
C ASN A 348 -6.65 -23.57 -20.38
N GLY A 349 -6.75 -24.83 -20.00
CA GLY A 349 -6.81 -25.29 -18.60
C GLY A 349 -5.45 -25.37 -17.89
N ASN A 350 -4.68 -24.28 -17.81
CA ASN A 350 -3.28 -24.29 -17.36
C ASN A 350 -3.07 -24.32 -15.84
N ARG A 351 -4.12 -24.19 -15.01
CA ARG A 351 -4.05 -24.22 -13.53
C ARG A 351 -2.94 -23.32 -12.95
N ASN A 352 -2.87 -22.06 -13.40
CA ASN A 352 -1.90 -21.09 -12.92
C ASN A 352 -2.33 -20.54 -11.55
N TYR A 353 -2.02 -21.28 -10.49
CA TYR A 353 -2.42 -20.96 -9.12
C TYR A 353 -1.79 -19.67 -8.59
N GLY A 354 -2.55 -18.87 -7.88
CA GLY A 354 -2.06 -17.64 -7.27
C GLY A 354 -3.07 -16.99 -6.33
N PRO A 355 -2.63 -15.94 -5.62
CA PRO A 355 -3.53 -15.13 -4.81
C PRO A 355 -4.53 -14.37 -5.68
N ASP A 356 -5.71 -14.15 -5.13
CA ASP A 356 -6.73 -13.27 -5.70
C ASP A 356 -6.31 -11.81 -5.47
N PRO A 357 -6.19 -10.96 -6.50
CA PRO A 357 -5.77 -9.58 -6.32
C PRO A 357 -6.84 -8.68 -5.66
N VAL A 358 -8.09 -9.15 -5.55
CA VAL A 358 -9.20 -8.38 -4.94
C VAL A 358 -9.31 -8.64 -3.45
N ILE A 359 -9.00 -9.87 -2.99
CA ILE A 359 -9.09 -10.26 -1.59
C ILE A 359 -7.75 -9.98 -0.89
N PRO A 360 -7.72 -9.42 0.34
CA PRO A 360 -6.49 -9.11 1.05
C PRO A 360 -5.55 -10.31 1.14
N SER A 361 -4.28 -10.11 0.82
CA SER A 361 -3.26 -11.17 0.80
C SER A 361 -2.98 -11.77 2.19
N SER A 362 -3.31 -11.05 3.26
CA SER A 362 -3.15 -11.48 4.64
C SER A 362 -4.08 -12.63 5.05
N ILE A 363 -5.26 -12.71 4.43
CA ILE A 363 -6.29 -13.69 4.80
C ILE A 363 -6.37 -14.89 3.85
N GLN A 364 -5.65 -14.89 2.74
CA GLN A 364 -5.69 -15.97 1.75
C GLN A 364 -4.36 -16.77 1.73
N PRO A 365 -4.38 -18.03 1.21
CA PRO A 365 -3.16 -18.81 1.04
C PRO A 365 -2.12 -18.12 0.17
N LYS A 366 -0.84 -18.22 0.54
CA LYS A 366 0.31 -17.64 -0.20
C LYS A 366 0.92 -18.60 -1.24
N ASN A 367 0.60 -19.88 -1.13
CA ASN A 367 1.06 -20.91 -2.06
C ASN A 367 0.05 -22.08 -2.14
N LYS A 368 0.27 -23.02 -3.04
CA LYS A 368 -0.66 -24.11 -3.36
C LYS A 368 -0.60 -25.33 -2.45
N THR A 369 0.21 -25.33 -1.39
CA THR A 369 0.40 -26.50 -0.52
C THR A 369 -0.71 -26.61 0.49
N VAL A 370 -1.39 -27.75 0.54
CA VAL A 370 -2.37 -28.13 1.57
C VAL A 370 -1.78 -29.27 2.39
N GLU A 371 -1.88 -29.16 3.71
CA GLU A 371 -1.33 -30.17 4.63
C GLU A 371 -2.29 -31.34 4.84
N GLY A 372 -1.76 -32.45 5.34
CA GLY A 372 -2.53 -33.64 5.65
C GLY A 372 -3.11 -34.36 4.43
N SER A 373 -4.28 -34.94 4.59
CA SER A 373 -4.97 -35.72 3.56
C SER A 373 -5.90 -34.90 2.69
N TYR A 374 -5.52 -33.64 2.38
CA TYR A 374 -6.37 -32.72 1.63
C TYR A 374 -5.71 -32.23 0.35
N ASN A 375 -6.54 -32.04 -0.67
CA ASN A 375 -6.22 -31.29 -1.87
C ASN A 375 -6.83 -29.88 -1.81
N LYS A 376 -6.27 -28.97 -2.60
CA LYS A 376 -6.92 -27.70 -2.94
C LYS A 376 -8.02 -27.96 -3.97
N GLY A 377 -9.24 -28.20 -3.52
CA GLY A 377 -10.36 -28.43 -4.41
C GLY A 377 -10.94 -27.11 -4.93
N HIS A 378 -11.17 -27.06 -6.23
CA HIS A 378 -11.86 -25.91 -6.82
C HIS A 378 -13.33 -25.90 -6.40
N MET A 379 -13.89 -24.73 -6.17
CA MET A 379 -15.33 -24.55 -6.01
C MET A 379 -16.01 -24.50 -7.38
N ILE A 380 -15.55 -23.66 -8.30
CA ILE A 380 -15.89 -23.72 -9.71
C ILE A 380 -14.72 -24.32 -10.47
N GLY A 381 -14.98 -25.36 -11.22
CA GLY A 381 -13.98 -26.23 -11.82
C GLY A 381 -13.12 -25.54 -12.88
N ASN A 382 -11.84 -25.96 -12.96
CA ASN A 382 -10.89 -25.46 -13.93
C ASN A 382 -11.35 -25.69 -15.38
N ASN A 383 -11.94 -26.85 -15.67
CA ASN A 383 -12.40 -27.21 -17.02
C ASN A 383 -13.58 -26.38 -17.48
N GLU A 384 -14.41 -25.90 -16.55
CA GLU A 384 -15.56 -25.06 -16.83
C GLU A 384 -15.16 -23.63 -17.28
N ARG A 385 -13.91 -23.26 -17.08
CA ARG A 385 -13.35 -21.92 -17.36
C ARG A 385 -12.07 -21.99 -18.17
N SER A 386 -12.09 -22.77 -19.24
CA SER A 386 -10.91 -23.07 -20.05
C SER A 386 -10.92 -22.42 -21.46
N LYS A 387 -11.84 -21.50 -21.75
CA LYS A 387 -11.90 -20.82 -23.05
C LYS A 387 -10.69 -19.95 -23.32
N THR A 388 -10.26 -19.18 -22.32
CA THR A 388 -9.09 -18.29 -22.42
C THR A 388 -8.19 -18.45 -21.21
N SER A 389 -6.92 -18.05 -21.34
CA SER A 389 -5.94 -18.13 -20.26
C SER A 389 -6.23 -17.16 -19.10
N GLY A 390 -6.75 -15.97 -19.41
CA GLY A 390 -7.13 -14.99 -18.40
C GLY A 390 -8.31 -15.43 -17.56
N MET A 391 -9.35 -16.00 -18.20
CA MET A 391 -10.48 -16.63 -17.52
C MET A 391 -10.02 -17.78 -16.62
N ASN A 392 -9.17 -18.69 -17.14
CA ASN A 392 -8.66 -19.83 -16.40
C ASN A 392 -7.77 -19.44 -15.21
N LYS A 393 -7.01 -18.34 -15.33
CA LYS A 393 -6.22 -17.80 -14.23
C LYS A 393 -7.11 -17.41 -13.04
N GLN A 394 -8.27 -16.79 -13.26
CA GLN A 394 -9.16 -16.34 -12.19
C GLN A 394 -9.76 -17.51 -11.40
N VAL A 395 -10.14 -18.62 -12.03
CA VAL A 395 -10.60 -19.81 -11.28
C VAL A 395 -9.46 -20.56 -10.59
N SER A 396 -8.21 -20.25 -10.93
CA SER A 396 -7.03 -20.76 -10.24
C SER A 396 -6.58 -19.89 -9.06
N TYR A 397 -7.34 -18.87 -8.68
CA TYR A 397 -7.08 -18.12 -7.44
C TYR A 397 -7.36 -18.98 -6.22
N TYR A 398 -6.55 -18.83 -5.16
CA TYR A 398 -6.73 -19.58 -3.91
C TYR A 398 -8.08 -19.31 -3.24
N THR A 399 -8.69 -18.18 -3.50
CA THR A 399 -10.04 -17.82 -3.01
C THR A 399 -11.17 -18.62 -3.65
N ASN A 400 -10.92 -19.34 -4.77
CA ASN A 400 -11.83 -20.32 -5.36
C ASN A 400 -11.52 -21.76 -4.90
N MET A 401 -10.77 -21.95 -3.80
CA MET A 401 -10.31 -23.26 -3.36
C MET A 401 -10.62 -23.50 -1.90
N ALA A 402 -11.07 -24.72 -1.61
CA ALA A 402 -11.28 -25.21 -0.26
C ALA A 402 -10.48 -26.50 -0.02
N PRO A 403 -10.05 -26.81 1.23
CA PRO A 403 -9.50 -28.11 1.56
C PRO A 403 -10.55 -29.21 1.32
N GLN A 404 -10.28 -30.14 0.40
CA GLN A 404 -11.11 -31.29 0.09
C GLN A 404 -10.32 -32.58 0.29
N HIS A 405 -10.92 -33.58 0.94
CA HIS A 405 -10.23 -34.84 1.26
C HIS A 405 -9.78 -35.54 -0.03
N SER A 406 -8.49 -35.85 -0.10
CA SER A 406 -7.83 -36.25 -1.36
C SER A 406 -8.27 -37.59 -1.90
N SER A 407 -8.68 -38.54 -1.05
CA SER A 407 -8.97 -39.91 -1.47
C SER A 407 -10.46 -40.26 -1.53
N THR A 408 -11.31 -39.59 -0.73
CA THR A 408 -12.75 -39.92 -0.65
C THR A 408 -13.65 -38.85 -1.28
N PHE A 409 -13.15 -37.66 -1.51
CA PHE A 409 -13.99 -36.54 -1.90
C PHE A 409 -13.58 -35.89 -3.24
N ASN A 410 -12.29 -35.52 -3.41
CA ASN A 410 -11.82 -34.66 -4.51
C ASN A 410 -11.26 -35.40 -5.73
N THR A 411 -10.89 -36.69 -5.62
CA THR A 411 -10.27 -37.45 -6.74
C THR A 411 -11.28 -38.31 -7.46
N SER A 412 -10.90 -38.88 -8.60
CA SER A 412 -11.75 -39.79 -9.39
C SER A 412 -12.41 -40.86 -8.53
N GLY A 413 -13.72 -40.95 -8.59
CA GLY A 413 -14.56 -41.75 -7.71
C GLY A 413 -14.81 -41.17 -6.33
N GLY A 414 -14.32 -39.94 -6.02
CA GLY A 414 -14.68 -39.22 -4.81
C GLY A 414 -16.09 -38.64 -4.91
N ALA A 415 -16.77 -38.53 -3.78
CA ALA A 415 -18.18 -38.13 -3.74
C ALA A 415 -18.47 -36.77 -4.40
N TRP A 416 -17.56 -35.78 -4.19
CA TRP A 416 -17.70 -34.47 -4.83
C TRP A 416 -17.40 -34.54 -6.33
N ASN A 417 -16.35 -35.29 -6.73
CA ASN A 417 -16.02 -35.47 -8.14
C ASN A 417 -17.16 -36.16 -8.91
N ASN A 418 -17.82 -37.16 -8.33
CA ASN A 418 -18.97 -37.84 -8.94
C ASN A 418 -20.17 -36.88 -9.11
N LEU A 419 -20.38 -35.94 -8.14
CA LEU A 419 -21.37 -34.88 -8.28
C LEU A 419 -21.02 -33.88 -9.39
N GLU A 420 -19.74 -33.47 -9.49
CA GLU A 420 -19.27 -32.58 -10.58
C GLU A 420 -19.48 -33.25 -11.95
N ASP A 421 -19.15 -34.54 -12.11
CA ASP A 421 -19.35 -35.30 -13.33
C ASP A 421 -20.84 -35.37 -13.70
N GLN A 422 -21.74 -35.55 -12.71
CA GLN A 422 -23.20 -35.50 -12.94
C GLN A 422 -23.69 -34.11 -13.35
N ILE A 423 -23.20 -33.04 -12.71
CA ILE A 423 -23.55 -31.64 -13.06
C ILE A 423 -23.09 -31.31 -14.48
N ASP A 424 -21.98 -31.83 -14.93
CA ASP A 424 -21.52 -31.69 -16.32
C ASP A 424 -22.56 -32.25 -17.33
N GLY A 425 -23.37 -33.21 -16.93
CA GLY A 425 -24.50 -33.72 -17.71
C GLY A 425 -25.71 -32.76 -17.76
N TYR A 426 -25.79 -31.78 -16.89
CA TYR A 426 -26.91 -30.82 -16.84
C TYR A 426 -26.71 -29.59 -17.73
N TRP A 427 -25.58 -29.48 -18.40
CA TRP A 427 -25.35 -28.38 -19.34
C TRP A 427 -26.35 -28.41 -20.47
N CYS A 428 -26.83 -27.24 -20.80
CA CYS A 428 -27.87 -27.08 -21.81
C CYS A 428 -27.52 -25.92 -22.75
N ARG A 429 -28.34 -25.67 -23.75
CA ARG A 429 -28.15 -24.56 -24.68
C ARG A 429 -28.42 -23.21 -24.04
N ASP A 430 -29.34 -23.16 -23.05
CA ASP A 430 -29.50 -22.03 -22.17
C ASP A 430 -28.39 -22.04 -21.08
N THR A 431 -28.23 -20.94 -20.34
CA THR A 431 -27.26 -20.89 -19.26
C THR A 431 -27.75 -21.65 -18.03
N LEU A 432 -26.91 -22.52 -17.47
CA LEU A 432 -27.04 -23.05 -16.12
C LEU A 432 -26.34 -22.09 -15.15
N TYR A 433 -26.99 -21.71 -14.08
CA TYR A 433 -26.46 -20.83 -13.05
C TYR A 433 -26.13 -21.66 -11.81
N THR A 434 -24.92 -21.50 -11.26
CA THR A 434 -24.48 -22.27 -10.11
C THR A 434 -23.98 -21.38 -8.96
N VAL A 435 -24.22 -21.87 -7.74
CA VAL A 435 -23.56 -21.39 -6.52
C VAL A 435 -23.01 -22.61 -5.79
N VAL A 436 -21.71 -22.66 -5.62
CA VAL A 436 -21.02 -23.71 -4.86
C VAL A 436 -20.59 -23.14 -3.52
N GLY A 437 -20.94 -23.78 -2.41
CA GLY A 437 -20.67 -23.24 -1.09
C GLY A 437 -20.12 -24.26 -0.10
N CYS A 438 -19.57 -23.72 0.98
CA CYS A 438 -18.99 -24.44 2.12
C CYS A 438 -19.84 -24.22 3.37
N TYR A 439 -19.97 -25.26 4.19
CA TYR A 439 -20.54 -25.19 5.53
C TYR A 439 -19.48 -25.64 6.54
N PHE A 440 -19.41 -24.99 7.70
CA PHE A 440 -18.29 -25.18 8.61
C PHE A 440 -18.69 -25.69 10.00
N GLU A 441 -19.99 -25.69 10.33
CA GLU A 441 -20.49 -26.25 11.57
C GLU A 441 -20.61 -27.77 11.48
N THR A 442 -20.83 -28.47 12.60
CA THR A 442 -21.05 -29.91 12.60
C THR A 442 -22.19 -30.29 11.65
N TRP A 443 -21.90 -31.20 10.73
CA TRP A 443 -22.88 -31.68 9.75
C TRP A 443 -23.03 -33.19 9.79
N THR A 444 -24.28 -33.65 9.91
CA THR A 444 -24.66 -35.07 9.75
C THR A 444 -25.52 -35.22 8.50
N ASP A 445 -25.09 -36.07 7.58
CA ASP A 445 -25.77 -36.32 6.32
C ASP A 445 -26.98 -37.25 6.46
N SER A 446 -27.71 -37.46 5.36
CA SER A 446 -28.88 -38.35 5.30
C SER A 446 -28.54 -39.84 5.47
N TYR A 447 -27.26 -40.19 5.52
CA TYR A 447 -26.74 -41.55 5.68
C TYR A 447 -26.20 -41.79 7.10
N GLY A 448 -26.20 -40.77 7.96
CA GLY A 448 -25.71 -40.83 9.33
C GLY A 448 -24.21 -40.55 9.49
N ASN A 449 -23.50 -40.15 8.44
CA ASN A 449 -22.09 -39.75 8.54
C ASN A 449 -22.00 -38.35 9.10
N THR A 450 -21.15 -38.17 10.10
CA THR A 450 -20.94 -36.87 10.75
C THR A 450 -19.55 -36.32 10.50
N ALA A 451 -19.46 -35.10 9.94
CA ALA A 451 -18.26 -34.33 9.82
C ALA A 451 -18.20 -33.26 10.93
N GLN A 452 -17.06 -33.18 11.61
CA GLN A 452 -16.81 -32.20 12.67
C GLN A 452 -15.91 -31.06 12.17
N PRO A 453 -16.09 -29.83 12.67
CA PRO A 453 -15.22 -28.70 12.38
C PRO A 453 -13.75 -29.02 12.68
N LYS A 454 -12.86 -28.69 11.76
CA LYS A 454 -11.41 -28.84 11.92
C LYS A 454 -10.68 -27.87 11.00
N ARG A 455 -9.39 -27.69 11.23
CA ARG A 455 -8.52 -26.83 10.40
C ARG A 455 -7.35 -27.65 9.83
N THR A 456 -6.78 -27.13 8.75
CA THR A 456 -5.57 -27.68 8.12
C THR A 456 -4.72 -26.52 7.59
N GLY A 457 -3.39 -26.73 7.48
CA GLY A 457 -2.52 -25.77 6.84
C GLY A 457 -2.81 -25.68 5.34
N PHE A 458 -3.02 -24.48 4.84
CA PHE A 458 -3.13 -24.20 3.41
C PHE A 458 -2.34 -22.95 3.06
N GLY A 459 -1.21 -23.14 2.35
CA GLY A 459 -0.39 -22.04 1.87
C GLY A 459 0.10 -21.06 2.94
N GLY A 460 0.27 -21.53 4.19
CA GLY A 460 0.75 -20.73 5.31
C GLY A 460 -0.35 -20.11 6.19
N VAL A 461 -1.63 -20.35 5.90
CA VAL A 461 -2.77 -20.03 6.79
C VAL A 461 -3.39 -21.30 7.36
N GLN A 462 -4.12 -21.21 8.47
CA GLN A 462 -4.90 -22.30 9.04
C GLN A 462 -6.33 -22.22 8.51
N ALA A 463 -6.58 -22.87 7.38
CA ALA A 463 -7.89 -22.89 6.74
C ALA A 463 -8.84 -23.86 7.45
N SER A 464 -10.10 -23.50 7.58
CA SER A 464 -11.15 -24.41 8.01
C SER A 464 -11.39 -25.46 6.91
N VAL A 465 -11.58 -26.70 7.32
CA VAL A 465 -12.02 -27.79 6.45
C VAL A 465 -13.54 -27.79 6.47
N PRO A 466 -14.23 -27.54 5.34
CA PRO A 466 -15.68 -27.58 5.29
C PRO A 466 -16.21 -28.95 5.74
N THR A 467 -17.26 -28.96 6.53
CA THR A 467 -17.93 -30.18 6.98
C THR A 467 -18.93 -30.70 5.95
N MET A 468 -19.45 -29.79 5.13
CA MET A 468 -20.35 -30.09 4.03
C MET A 468 -20.11 -29.10 2.90
N PHE A 469 -20.20 -29.56 1.66
CA PHE A 469 -20.26 -28.75 0.47
C PHE A 469 -21.65 -28.80 -0.11
N TYR A 470 -22.11 -27.69 -0.68
CA TYR A 470 -23.38 -27.64 -1.42
C TYR A 470 -23.17 -27.00 -2.79
N THR A 471 -23.97 -27.42 -3.76
CA THR A 471 -24.10 -26.74 -5.03
C THR A 471 -25.56 -26.46 -5.31
N LEU A 472 -25.87 -25.21 -5.67
CA LEU A 472 -27.20 -24.75 -6.05
C LEU A 472 -27.22 -24.56 -7.55
N LEU A 473 -28.24 -25.07 -8.20
CA LEU A 473 -28.41 -25.00 -9.64
C LEU A 473 -29.76 -24.34 -9.99
N LEU A 474 -29.72 -23.47 -10.99
CA LEU A 474 -30.90 -22.83 -11.59
C LEU A 474 -30.76 -22.86 -13.11
N ARG A 475 -31.80 -23.30 -13.81
CA ARG A 475 -31.89 -23.25 -15.26
C ARG A 475 -33.34 -23.23 -15.75
N THR A 476 -33.55 -23.01 -17.05
CA THR A 476 -34.84 -23.28 -17.70
C THR A 476 -35.06 -24.79 -17.77
N LYS A 477 -36.31 -25.25 -17.61
CA LYS A 477 -36.65 -26.69 -17.70
C LYS A 477 -36.33 -27.28 -19.07
N LYS A 478 -36.59 -26.53 -20.14
CA LYS A 478 -36.36 -27.00 -21.51
C LYS A 478 -34.89 -26.94 -21.93
N GLY A 479 -34.09 -26.05 -21.33
CA GLY A 479 -32.66 -25.88 -21.61
C GLY A 479 -32.32 -25.31 -23.00
N ASN A 480 -33.29 -24.92 -23.80
CA ASN A 480 -33.12 -24.39 -25.17
C ASN A 480 -34.16 -23.35 -25.53
N THR A 481 -34.51 -22.50 -24.57
CA THR A 481 -35.59 -21.51 -24.73
C THR A 481 -35.10 -20.21 -25.33
N GLU A 482 -33.81 -19.94 -25.26
CA GLU A 482 -33.16 -18.67 -25.62
C GLU A 482 -33.70 -17.46 -24.80
N LYS A 483 -34.45 -17.72 -23.69
CA LYS A 483 -34.93 -16.73 -22.75
C LYS A 483 -33.98 -16.51 -21.61
N SER A 484 -33.91 -15.30 -21.10
CA SER A 484 -33.31 -15.03 -19.80
C SER A 484 -34.12 -15.70 -18.69
N VAL A 485 -33.46 -16.33 -17.72
CA VAL A 485 -34.18 -16.89 -16.53
C VAL A 485 -34.93 -15.82 -15.73
N MET A 486 -34.56 -14.54 -15.88
CA MET A 486 -35.24 -13.40 -15.24
C MET A 486 -36.61 -13.10 -15.89
N GLU A 487 -36.79 -13.52 -17.13
CA GLU A 487 -38.04 -13.30 -17.91
C GLU A 487 -38.95 -14.53 -17.90
N CYS A 488 -38.48 -15.64 -17.32
CA CYS A 488 -39.25 -16.88 -17.28
C CYS A 488 -40.27 -16.87 -16.14
N SER A 489 -41.41 -17.56 -16.39
CA SER A 489 -42.35 -17.88 -15.30
C SER A 489 -41.77 -18.97 -14.39
N ARG A 490 -42.37 -19.15 -13.22
CA ARG A 490 -41.93 -20.17 -12.25
C ARG A 490 -42.00 -21.59 -12.85
N GLU A 491 -43.00 -21.87 -13.68
CA GLU A 491 -43.21 -23.17 -14.34
C GLU A 491 -42.17 -23.47 -15.42
N GLU A 492 -41.55 -22.44 -16.00
CA GLU A 492 -40.47 -22.56 -16.98
C GLU A 492 -39.10 -22.79 -16.33
N LEU A 493 -38.98 -22.58 -15.01
CA LEU A 493 -37.72 -22.69 -14.26
C LEU A 493 -37.67 -23.95 -13.41
N GLN A 494 -36.44 -24.39 -13.12
CA GLN A 494 -36.15 -25.42 -12.13
C GLN A 494 -34.91 -25.05 -11.33
N CYS A 495 -34.97 -25.32 -10.01
CA CYS A 495 -33.88 -25.18 -9.07
C CYS A 495 -33.67 -26.48 -8.31
N VAL A 496 -32.46 -26.68 -7.80
CA VAL A 496 -32.11 -27.74 -6.87
C VAL A 496 -30.88 -27.35 -6.05
N ALA A 497 -30.72 -27.92 -4.89
CA ALA A 497 -29.49 -27.97 -4.14
C ALA A 497 -29.02 -29.42 -4.00
N PHE A 498 -27.74 -29.68 -4.20
CA PHE A 498 -27.09 -30.92 -3.80
C PHE A 498 -26.19 -30.63 -2.60
N VAL A 499 -26.17 -31.53 -1.63
CA VAL A 499 -25.33 -31.45 -0.43
C VAL A 499 -24.49 -32.70 -0.29
N MET A 500 -23.17 -32.53 -0.14
CA MET A 500 -22.22 -33.61 0.08
C MET A 500 -21.48 -33.41 1.39
N SER A 501 -21.67 -34.32 2.34
CA SER A 501 -20.88 -34.35 3.58
C SER A 501 -19.42 -34.64 3.28
N HIS A 502 -18.51 -33.94 3.93
CA HIS A 502 -17.08 -34.24 3.81
C HIS A 502 -16.68 -35.57 4.47
N ALA A 503 -17.59 -36.18 5.24
CA ALA A 503 -17.47 -37.54 5.78
C ALA A 503 -17.99 -38.62 4.82
N MET A 504 -18.49 -38.23 3.63
CA MET A 504 -18.97 -39.16 2.62
C MET A 504 -17.87 -40.13 2.18
N GLN A 505 -18.24 -41.38 1.89
CA GLN A 505 -17.31 -42.40 1.45
C GLN A 505 -16.97 -42.22 -0.03
N LYS A 506 -15.83 -42.80 -0.43
CA LYS A 506 -15.46 -42.92 -1.83
C LYS A 506 -16.51 -43.73 -2.59
N GLU A 507 -16.65 -43.45 -3.90
CA GLU A 507 -17.60 -44.13 -4.79
C GLU A 507 -19.08 -43.84 -4.50
N HIS A 508 -19.37 -42.85 -3.64
CA HIS A 508 -20.73 -42.36 -3.47
C HIS A 508 -21.18 -41.61 -4.73
N GLU A 509 -22.26 -42.11 -5.34
CA GLU A 509 -22.93 -41.47 -6.46
C GLU A 509 -24.06 -40.55 -5.91
N PRO A 510 -24.31 -39.39 -6.56
CA PRO A 510 -25.41 -38.52 -6.12
C PRO A 510 -26.76 -39.18 -6.19
N GLU A 511 -27.53 -39.11 -5.11
CA GLU A 511 -28.87 -39.67 -4.97
C GLU A 511 -29.91 -38.63 -4.55
N ARG A 512 -31.19 -39.03 -4.57
CA ARG A 512 -32.27 -38.18 -4.06
C ARG A 512 -32.09 -37.71 -2.61
N ARG A 513 -31.39 -38.50 -1.78
CA ARG A 513 -31.10 -38.13 -0.39
C ARG A 513 -30.10 -36.99 -0.25
N ASP A 514 -29.33 -36.72 -1.32
CA ASP A 514 -28.37 -35.62 -1.36
C ASP A 514 -29.03 -34.33 -1.83
N MET A 515 -30.28 -34.39 -2.32
CA MET A 515 -31.00 -33.24 -2.82
C MET A 515 -31.73 -32.48 -1.71
N ARG A 516 -31.76 -31.17 -1.85
CA ARG A 516 -32.51 -30.22 -1.01
C ARG A 516 -33.15 -29.16 -1.90
N SER A 517 -34.11 -28.44 -1.35
CA SER A 517 -34.57 -27.20 -1.97
C SER A 517 -33.52 -26.08 -1.70
N VAL A 518 -33.49 -25.10 -2.59
CA VAL A 518 -32.64 -23.90 -2.38
C VAL A 518 -33.02 -23.19 -1.07
N ALA A 519 -34.33 -23.11 -0.76
CA ALA A 519 -34.80 -22.51 0.48
C ALA A 519 -34.35 -23.23 1.76
N GLU A 520 -34.05 -24.54 1.72
CA GLU A 520 -33.43 -25.24 2.85
C GLU A 520 -31.99 -24.79 3.07
N ILE A 521 -31.23 -24.57 2.00
CA ILE A 521 -29.86 -24.07 2.10
C ILE A 521 -29.85 -22.58 2.50
N GLU A 522 -30.81 -21.77 2.05
CA GLU A 522 -30.96 -20.39 2.52
C GLU A 522 -31.18 -20.33 4.04
N ARG A 523 -32.07 -21.20 4.60
CA ARG A 523 -32.28 -21.28 6.06
C ARG A 523 -31.05 -21.76 6.82
N LEU A 524 -30.30 -22.69 6.23
CA LEU A 524 -29.10 -23.25 6.86
C LEU A 524 -27.95 -22.24 6.91
N THR A 525 -27.76 -21.47 5.84
CA THR A 525 -26.58 -20.61 5.65
C THR A 525 -26.83 -19.14 5.97
N GLY A 526 -28.09 -18.72 6.00
CA GLY A 526 -28.47 -17.31 6.17
C GLY A 526 -28.30 -16.46 4.91
N PHE A 527 -27.84 -17.02 3.79
CA PHE A 527 -27.75 -16.30 2.52
C PHE A 527 -29.06 -16.38 1.74
N THR A 528 -29.27 -15.40 0.86
CA THR A 528 -30.35 -15.42 -0.14
C THR A 528 -29.74 -15.67 -1.52
N PHE A 529 -30.14 -16.77 -2.14
CA PHE A 529 -29.64 -17.19 -3.46
C PHE A 529 -30.63 -16.86 -4.58
N PHE A 530 -30.14 -16.70 -5.79
CA PHE A 530 -30.93 -16.40 -6.99
C PHE A 530 -31.93 -15.23 -6.79
N ALA A 531 -31.52 -14.24 -5.98
CA ALA A 531 -32.37 -13.09 -5.62
C ALA A 531 -32.78 -12.25 -6.83
N ASN A 532 -31.96 -12.23 -7.87
CA ASN A 532 -32.25 -11.52 -9.13
C ASN A 532 -33.20 -12.27 -10.07
N VAL A 533 -33.65 -13.46 -9.68
CA VAL A 533 -34.63 -14.27 -10.46
C VAL A 533 -35.94 -14.40 -9.65
N PRO A 534 -36.87 -13.46 -9.79
CA PRO A 534 -38.04 -13.37 -8.89
C PRO A 534 -38.92 -14.61 -8.89
N ASN A 535 -38.95 -15.35 -10.02
CA ASN A 535 -39.79 -16.54 -10.19
C ASN A 535 -39.03 -17.86 -9.96
N ALA A 536 -37.80 -17.83 -9.43
CA ALA A 536 -37.03 -19.04 -9.13
C ALA A 536 -37.79 -19.94 -8.14
N PRO A 537 -38.06 -21.24 -8.47
CA PRO A 537 -38.81 -22.17 -7.62
C PRO A 537 -37.95 -22.71 -6.46
N LYS A 538 -37.49 -21.81 -5.56
CA LYS A 538 -36.53 -22.10 -4.51
C LYS A 538 -37.00 -23.04 -3.41
N ASP A 539 -38.33 -23.14 -3.22
CA ASP A 539 -38.99 -23.93 -2.17
C ASP A 539 -39.26 -25.38 -2.57
N THR A 540 -39.01 -25.73 -3.82
CA THR A 540 -39.33 -27.07 -4.37
C THR A 540 -38.30 -27.52 -5.39
N TYR A 541 -38.19 -28.83 -5.57
CA TYR A 541 -37.43 -29.47 -6.64
C TYR A 541 -38.14 -30.79 -7.04
N ASN A 542 -37.84 -31.25 -8.24
CA ASN A 542 -38.26 -32.57 -8.69
C ASN A 542 -37.02 -33.37 -9.09
N ALA A 543 -36.77 -34.48 -8.45
CA ALA A 543 -35.55 -35.29 -8.67
C ALA A 543 -35.44 -35.78 -10.11
N SER A 544 -36.57 -36.15 -10.74
CA SER A 544 -36.57 -36.62 -12.14
C SER A 544 -36.16 -35.54 -13.16
N ASP A 545 -36.31 -34.25 -12.85
CA ASP A 545 -35.83 -33.14 -13.70
C ASP A 545 -34.27 -33.06 -13.71
N TRP A 546 -33.63 -33.74 -12.76
CA TRP A 546 -32.19 -33.82 -12.54
C TRP A 546 -31.64 -35.24 -12.70
N GLY A 547 -32.43 -36.15 -13.28
CA GLY A 547 -32.02 -37.51 -13.62
C GLY A 547 -31.93 -38.48 -12.44
N LEU A 548 -32.57 -38.17 -11.30
CA LEU A 548 -32.56 -38.98 -10.06
C LEU A 548 -33.94 -39.46 -9.63
#